data_57b559787de2ea0394df4c04298fe71a
#
_entry.id   57b559787de2ea0394df4c04298fe71a
#
_cell.length_a   1.000
_cell.length_b   1.000
_cell.length_c   1.000
_cell.angle_alpha   90.00
_cell.angle_beta   90.00
_cell.angle_gamma   90.00
#
_symmetry.space_group_name_H-M   'P 1'
#
loop_
_entity.id
_entity.type
_entity.pdbx_description
1 polymer ?
#
loop_
_entity_poly.entity_id
_entity_poly.type
_entity_poly.pdbx_seq_one_letter_code
_entity_poly.pdbx_strand_id
1 'polypeptide(L)'
;MKKLLILLAVAAVVFVGCAKDFSFDTVESKKDVIDSGVAPEDIAAWESEVDADFAKVMEALGTEDEASALAYFDAKYGTEMSKTGARYAAARAGSSGKKSGSSKYPAMTNMPFNKDGAVYISGGTDDMVGTVIDWVSPKTLPGSYYHGAVLDLDKYDPNNESVYCLETAITKGAGYETADDWRNKVNACVLNPAYSMTKSKLDSAQAYMDYYCDMNNKNMEYGFFKNTVNIFNVVTKADTYTWYCTKVVWWVYNKYGWDIDSNSSRIDWTTSGLYTIVKDYYAVRYFYSSKKKNQAIADYIATAKQNIVLAEEIVLSPYFNKVYENIRE
;
A
#
# COMPACT_ATOMS: atom_id res chain seq x y z
N MET A 1 -3.70 27.50 25.19
CA MET A 1 -3.49 28.32 23.98
C MET A 1 -2.15 28.05 23.28
N LYS A 2 -1.00 27.95 23.95
CA LYS A 2 0.30 27.66 23.27
C LYS A 2 0.41 26.26 22.64
N LYS A 3 -0.27 25.25 23.19
CA LYS A 3 -0.28 23.87 22.62
C LYS A 3 -1.14 23.74 21.36
N LEU A 4 -2.19 24.55 21.21
CA LEU A 4 -3.05 24.55 20.01
C LEU A 4 -2.36 25.17 18.81
N LEU A 5 -1.52 26.19 19.02
CA LEU A 5 -0.71 26.83 17.97
C LEU A 5 0.41 25.92 17.43
N ILE A 6 0.93 25.01 18.26
CA ILE A 6 1.95 24.04 17.82
C ILE A 6 1.31 22.92 16.98
N LEU A 7 0.11 22.49 17.29
CA LEU A 7 -0.61 21.50 16.49
C LEU A 7 -0.99 22.04 15.10
N LEU A 8 -1.42 23.29 15.01
CA LEU A 8 -1.71 23.95 13.73
C LEU A 8 -0.43 24.16 12.88
N ALA A 9 0.70 24.44 13.51
CA ALA A 9 1.98 24.57 12.82
C ALA A 9 2.52 23.21 12.32
N VAL A 10 2.27 22.12 13.06
CA VAL A 10 2.68 20.77 12.67
C VAL A 10 1.81 20.26 11.51
N ALA A 11 0.50 20.52 11.52
CA ALA A 11 -0.38 20.21 10.38
C ALA A 11 0.07 20.93 9.10
N ALA A 12 0.40 22.22 9.19
CA ALA A 12 0.90 23.00 8.05
C ALA A 12 2.27 22.50 7.53
N VAL A 13 3.15 22.02 8.41
CA VAL A 13 4.49 21.53 8.03
C VAL A 13 4.42 20.13 7.37
N VAL A 14 3.46 19.29 7.77
CA VAL A 14 3.26 17.95 7.15
C VAL A 14 2.75 18.08 5.72
N PHE A 15 1.92 19.09 5.41
CA PHE A 15 1.47 19.35 4.04
C PHE A 15 2.56 19.95 3.12
N VAL A 16 3.54 20.65 3.66
CA VAL A 16 4.65 21.25 2.88
C VAL A 16 5.70 20.22 2.45
N GLY A 17 5.80 19.09 3.12
CA GLY A 17 6.81 18.05 2.84
C GLY A 17 6.60 17.26 1.55
N CYS A 18 5.36 17.18 1.00
CA CYS A 18 5.06 16.54 -0.29
C CYS A 18 4.80 17.52 -1.43
N ALA A 19 4.68 18.81 -1.11
CA ALA A 19 4.50 19.88 -2.10
C ALA A 19 5.86 20.55 -2.39
N LYS A 20 6.84 19.80 -2.90
CA LYS A 20 7.93 20.45 -3.62
C LYS A 20 7.36 20.99 -4.93
N ASP A 21 7.30 22.32 -4.99
CA ASP A 21 7.09 23.13 -6.17
C ASP A 21 5.72 23.10 -6.86
N PHE A 22 4.63 23.23 -6.10
CA PHE A 22 3.43 23.84 -6.67
C PHE A 22 3.45 25.35 -6.38
N SER A 23 4.21 26.10 -7.20
CA SER A 23 4.03 27.55 -7.21
C SER A 23 2.70 27.86 -7.86
N PHE A 24 1.80 28.48 -7.10
CA PHE A 24 0.48 28.99 -7.57
C PHE A 24 0.58 30.08 -8.63
N ASP A 25 1.76 30.32 -9.19
CA ASP A 25 2.08 31.45 -10.04
C ASP A 25 2.06 31.17 -11.55
N THR A 26 1.49 30.06 -12.00
CA THR A 26 1.31 29.86 -13.44
C THR A 26 0.14 30.70 -13.95
N VAL A 27 0.33 31.35 -15.10
CA VAL A 27 -0.69 32.17 -15.79
C VAL A 27 -1.98 31.35 -16.04
N GLU A 28 -1.87 30.05 -16.25
CA GLU A 28 -3.00 29.14 -16.45
C GLU A 28 -3.86 28.95 -15.19
N SER A 29 -3.25 28.89 -13.99
CA SER A 29 -4.03 28.74 -12.75
C SER A 29 -4.86 29.98 -12.44
N LYS A 30 -4.35 31.16 -12.76
CA LYS A 30 -5.10 32.45 -12.65
C LYS A 30 -6.29 32.49 -13.61
N LYS A 31 -6.14 31.91 -14.81
CA LYS A 31 -7.22 31.84 -15.79
C LYS A 31 -8.38 30.95 -15.33
N ASP A 32 -8.08 29.77 -14.79
CA ASP A 32 -9.12 28.84 -14.28
C ASP A 32 -9.95 29.48 -13.14
N VAL A 33 -9.30 30.26 -12.27
CA VAL A 33 -9.97 31.01 -11.20
C VAL A 33 -10.90 32.10 -11.77
N ILE A 34 -10.42 32.87 -12.75
CA ILE A 34 -11.23 33.91 -13.41
C ILE A 34 -12.42 33.28 -14.13
N ASP A 35 -12.25 32.18 -14.82
CA ASP A 35 -13.28 31.48 -15.56
C ASP A 35 -14.34 30.84 -14.64
N SER A 36 -14.04 30.56 -13.38
CA SER A 36 -15.00 30.03 -12.40
C SER A 36 -15.98 31.07 -11.86
N GLY A 37 -15.67 32.35 -11.98
CA GLY A 37 -16.44 33.44 -11.39
C GLY A 37 -16.38 33.53 -9.86
N VAL A 38 -15.50 32.76 -9.21
CA VAL A 38 -15.29 32.76 -7.75
C VAL A 38 -14.09 33.65 -7.42
N ALA A 39 -14.18 34.45 -6.35
CA ALA A 39 -13.09 35.31 -5.95
C ALA A 39 -11.87 34.46 -5.44
N PRO A 40 -10.63 34.86 -5.77
CA PRO A 40 -9.45 34.09 -5.35
C PRO A 40 -9.33 33.89 -3.84
N GLU A 41 -9.73 34.88 -3.04
CA GLU A 41 -9.75 34.79 -1.58
C GLU A 41 -10.75 33.74 -1.08
N ASP A 42 -11.92 33.62 -1.73
CA ASP A 42 -12.93 32.61 -1.40
C ASP A 42 -12.44 31.22 -1.76
N ILE A 43 -11.69 31.08 -2.86
CA ILE A 43 -11.06 29.81 -3.23
C ILE A 43 -10.01 29.40 -2.20
N ALA A 44 -9.15 30.31 -1.78
CA ALA A 44 -8.12 30.01 -0.78
C ALA A 44 -8.74 29.62 0.57
N ALA A 45 -9.81 30.29 0.97
CA ALA A 45 -10.55 29.98 2.19
C ALA A 45 -11.19 28.57 2.09
N TRP A 46 -11.83 28.27 0.96
CA TRP A 46 -12.42 26.97 0.69
C TRP A 46 -11.38 25.85 0.71
N GLU A 47 -10.27 25.98 -0.04
CA GLU A 47 -9.22 24.97 -0.07
C GLU A 47 -8.67 24.70 1.34
N SER A 48 -8.45 25.75 2.14
CA SER A 48 -7.99 25.62 3.53
C SER A 48 -9.01 24.90 4.42
N GLU A 49 -10.29 25.18 4.27
CA GLU A 49 -11.36 24.50 5.01
C GLU A 49 -11.45 23.01 4.65
N VAL A 50 -11.42 22.69 3.36
CA VAL A 50 -11.45 21.31 2.87
C VAL A 50 -10.22 20.53 3.38
N ASP A 51 -9.04 21.13 3.30
CA ASP A 51 -7.79 20.52 3.78
C ASP A 51 -7.84 20.25 5.28
N ALA A 52 -8.39 21.17 6.07
CA ALA A 52 -8.53 21.00 7.52
C ALA A 52 -9.54 19.91 7.91
N ASP A 53 -10.65 19.81 7.20
CA ASP A 53 -11.64 18.75 7.44
C ASP A 53 -11.15 17.40 6.94
N PHE A 54 -10.45 17.37 5.81
CA PHE A 54 -9.85 16.13 5.32
C PHE A 54 -8.71 15.63 6.24
N ALA A 55 -7.96 16.52 6.87
CA ALA A 55 -6.97 16.13 7.87
C ALA A 55 -7.62 15.40 9.06
N LYS A 56 -8.82 15.80 9.50
CA LYS A 56 -9.57 15.07 10.53
C LYS A 56 -10.01 13.68 10.07
N VAL A 57 -10.40 13.53 8.81
CA VAL A 57 -10.68 12.22 8.22
C VAL A 57 -9.42 11.35 8.27
N MET A 58 -8.28 11.90 7.89
CA MET A 58 -7.00 11.16 7.92
C MET A 58 -6.57 10.75 9.32
N GLU A 59 -6.79 11.61 10.32
CA GLU A 59 -6.51 11.29 11.72
C GLU A 59 -7.43 10.19 12.27
N ALA A 60 -8.66 10.12 11.78
CA ALA A 60 -9.64 9.14 12.22
C ALA A 60 -9.49 7.77 11.53
N LEU A 61 -8.85 7.71 10.34
CA LEU A 61 -8.68 6.46 9.60
C LEU A 61 -7.97 5.40 10.44
N GLY A 62 -8.57 4.23 10.52
CA GLY A 62 -8.07 3.13 11.32
C GLY A 62 -8.39 3.21 12.81
N THR A 63 -9.14 4.21 13.26
CA THR A 63 -9.62 4.37 14.63
C THR A 63 -11.11 4.05 14.76
N GLU A 64 -11.65 4.16 15.99
CA GLU A 64 -13.09 4.00 16.24
C GLU A 64 -13.92 5.14 15.62
N ASP A 65 -13.29 6.29 15.38
CA ASP A 65 -13.93 7.50 14.85
C ASP A 65 -14.00 7.56 13.33
N GLU A 66 -13.39 6.58 12.61
CA GLU A 66 -13.30 6.56 11.16
C GLU A 66 -14.66 6.73 10.46
N ALA A 67 -15.64 5.91 10.86
CA ALA A 67 -16.97 5.95 10.24
C ALA A 67 -17.64 7.32 10.42
N SER A 68 -17.49 7.92 11.61
CA SER A 68 -18.05 9.23 11.92
C SER A 68 -17.37 10.36 11.15
N ALA A 69 -16.05 10.31 11.00
CA ALA A 69 -15.28 11.31 10.27
C ALA A 69 -15.58 11.27 8.77
N LEU A 70 -15.65 10.07 8.18
CA LEU A 70 -16.04 9.88 6.78
C LEU A 70 -17.47 10.34 6.52
N ALA A 71 -18.41 9.97 7.38
CA ALA A 71 -19.82 10.40 7.27
C ALA A 71 -19.98 11.91 7.41
N TYR A 72 -19.20 12.55 8.29
CA TYR A 72 -19.19 14.01 8.40
C TYR A 72 -18.71 14.67 7.10
N PHE A 73 -17.60 14.18 6.51
CA PHE A 73 -17.06 14.72 5.29
C PHE A 73 -18.04 14.55 4.13
N ASP A 74 -18.64 13.36 4.00
CA ASP A 74 -19.66 13.07 2.98
C ASP A 74 -20.88 13.98 3.11
N ALA A 75 -21.40 14.14 4.33
CA ALA A 75 -22.56 14.99 4.59
C ALA A 75 -22.28 16.46 4.27
N LYS A 76 -21.07 16.95 4.56
CA LYS A 76 -20.69 18.34 4.34
C LYS A 76 -20.42 18.64 2.87
N TYR A 77 -19.78 17.72 2.14
CA TYR A 77 -19.25 17.95 0.81
C TYR A 77 -19.94 17.16 -0.29
N GLY A 78 -20.88 16.28 0.05
CA GLY A 78 -21.63 15.48 -0.92
C GLY A 78 -20.78 14.36 -1.57
N THR A 79 -19.77 13.85 -0.86
CA THR A 79 -18.92 12.74 -1.30
C THR A 79 -19.49 11.37 -0.89
N GLU A 80 -18.82 10.31 -1.26
CA GLU A 80 -19.17 8.92 -0.92
C GLU A 80 -18.04 8.15 -0.25
N MET A 81 -17.11 8.83 0.38
CA MET A 81 -15.94 8.23 1.03
C MET A 81 -16.34 7.18 2.08
N SER A 82 -17.43 7.41 2.82
CA SER A 82 -17.92 6.48 3.84
C SER A 82 -18.34 5.12 3.25
N LYS A 83 -18.79 5.07 2.00
CA LYS A 83 -19.10 3.80 1.33
C LYS A 83 -17.85 2.94 1.12
N THR A 84 -16.71 3.58 0.93
CA THR A 84 -15.41 2.92 0.76
C THR A 84 -14.80 2.57 2.12
N GLY A 85 -14.87 3.50 3.10
CA GLY A 85 -14.41 3.29 4.46
C GLY A 85 -15.25 2.25 5.24
N ALA A 86 -16.56 2.16 5.00
CA ALA A 86 -17.41 1.15 5.62
C ALA A 86 -16.98 -0.29 5.28
N ARG A 87 -16.41 -0.52 4.10
CA ARG A 87 -15.82 -1.81 3.73
C ARG A 87 -14.56 -2.10 4.57
N TYR A 88 -13.76 -1.09 4.81
CA TYR A 88 -12.58 -1.17 5.66
C TYR A 88 -12.95 -1.45 7.13
N ALA A 89 -13.89 -0.69 7.70
CA ALA A 89 -14.37 -0.87 9.06
C ALA A 89 -15.06 -2.23 9.27
N ALA A 90 -15.87 -2.69 8.31
CA ALA A 90 -16.52 -4.00 8.35
C ALA A 90 -15.52 -5.16 8.30
N ALA A 91 -14.48 -5.05 7.50
CA ALA A 91 -13.41 -6.03 7.43
C ALA A 91 -12.62 -6.08 8.75
N ARG A 92 -12.33 -4.91 9.36
CA ARG A 92 -11.72 -4.81 10.69
C ARG A 92 -12.58 -5.44 11.79
N ALA A 93 -13.89 -5.20 11.79
CA ALA A 93 -14.82 -5.78 12.77
C ALA A 93 -14.97 -7.31 12.63
N GLY A 94 -14.91 -7.82 11.40
CA GLY A 94 -14.97 -9.27 11.12
C GLY A 94 -13.71 -10.03 11.54
N SER A 95 -12.54 -9.37 11.60
CA SER A 95 -11.25 -10.00 11.91
C SER A 95 -10.89 -10.02 13.40
N SER A 96 -11.59 -9.27 14.24
CA SER A 96 -11.25 -9.09 15.66
C SER A 96 -11.43 -10.34 16.56
N GLY A 97 -11.60 -11.55 16.01
CA GLY A 97 -11.82 -12.74 16.81
C GLY A 97 -11.41 -14.07 16.23
N LYS A 98 -10.92 -14.13 15.01
CA LYS A 98 -10.45 -15.39 14.45
C LYS A 98 -8.93 -15.49 14.56
N LYS A 99 -8.44 -16.22 15.57
CA LYS A 99 -7.18 -16.95 15.45
C LYS A 99 -7.23 -17.74 14.14
N SER A 100 -6.12 -17.77 13.41
CA SER A 100 -5.84 -18.70 12.32
C SER A 100 -6.42 -20.09 12.64
N GLY A 101 -7.68 -20.30 12.34
CA GLY A 101 -8.40 -21.55 12.50
C GLY A 101 -8.85 -21.96 11.12
N SER A 102 -8.34 -23.04 10.63
CA SER A 102 -8.59 -23.73 9.36
C SER A 102 -9.15 -22.85 8.26
N SER A 103 -8.33 -22.52 7.28
CA SER A 103 -8.75 -21.89 6.03
C SER A 103 -10.08 -22.51 5.56
N LYS A 104 -11.01 -21.69 5.12
CA LYS A 104 -12.25 -22.13 4.45
C LYS A 104 -11.97 -23.05 3.27
N TYR A 105 -10.77 -23.01 2.76
CA TYR A 105 -10.29 -23.75 1.61
C TYR A 105 -9.24 -24.80 2.01
N PRO A 106 -9.17 -25.94 1.30
CA PRO A 106 -8.12 -26.95 1.53
C PRO A 106 -6.74 -26.37 1.22
N ALA A 107 -5.69 -26.87 1.90
CA ALA A 107 -4.33 -26.43 1.67
C ALA A 107 -3.89 -26.61 0.20
N MET A 108 -3.07 -25.68 -0.31
CA MET A 108 -2.52 -25.72 -1.67
C MET A 108 -1.34 -26.70 -1.76
N THR A 109 -1.60 -27.99 -1.68
CA THR A 109 -0.58 -29.04 -1.60
C THR A 109 0.37 -29.08 -2.80
N ASN A 110 -0.08 -28.58 -3.98
CA ASN A 110 0.73 -28.54 -5.20
C ASN A 110 1.55 -27.25 -5.37
N MET A 111 1.53 -26.34 -4.39
CA MET A 111 2.36 -25.12 -4.44
C MET A 111 3.85 -25.51 -4.39
N PRO A 112 4.66 -25.11 -5.38
CA PRO A 112 6.06 -25.51 -5.42
C PRO A 112 6.91 -24.70 -4.45
N PHE A 113 7.83 -25.38 -3.72
CA PHE A 113 8.90 -24.79 -2.91
C PHE A 113 10.22 -25.41 -3.38
N ASN A 114 10.66 -25.05 -4.58
CA ASN A 114 11.76 -25.75 -5.24
C ASN A 114 12.71 -24.83 -6.00
N LYS A 115 12.57 -23.53 -5.88
CA LYS A 115 13.42 -22.55 -6.55
C LYS A 115 13.81 -21.45 -5.60
N ASP A 116 15.10 -21.37 -5.33
CA ASP A 116 15.69 -20.35 -4.48
C ASP A 116 15.41 -18.93 -5.05
N GLY A 117 15.03 -18.00 -4.19
CA GLY A 117 14.60 -16.67 -4.59
C GLY A 117 13.24 -16.62 -5.29
N ALA A 118 12.47 -17.71 -5.35
CA ALA A 118 11.11 -17.63 -5.85
C ALA A 118 10.28 -16.63 -5.02
N VAL A 119 9.49 -15.82 -5.72
CA VAL A 119 8.60 -14.85 -5.09
C VAL A 119 7.21 -15.45 -4.97
N TYR A 120 6.68 -15.41 -3.77
CA TYR A 120 5.33 -15.84 -3.43
C TYR A 120 4.46 -14.60 -3.26
N ILE A 121 3.35 -14.55 -3.96
CA ILE A 121 2.38 -13.46 -3.89
C ILE A 121 1.04 -14.05 -3.48
N SER A 122 0.39 -13.44 -2.48
CA SER A 122 -0.93 -13.85 -2.05
C SER A 122 -1.94 -12.72 -2.08
N GLY A 123 -3.21 -13.12 -2.17
CA GLY A 123 -4.38 -12.26 -2.20
C GLY A 123 -5.57 -12.92 -1.55
N GLY A 124 -6.72 -12.21 -1.55
CA GLY A 124 -7.89 -12.61 -0.79
C GLY A 124 -7.60 -12.52 0.71
N THR A 125 -8.37 -11.77 1.45
CA THR A 125 -7.99 -11.45 2.84
C THR A 125 -8.88 -12.13 3.85
N ASP A 126 -8.27 -12.70 4.88
CA ASP A 126 -8.91 -13.23 6.07
C ASP A 126 -8.35 -12.60 7.37
N ASP A 127 -7.40 -11.64 7.26
CA ASP A 127 -6.84 -10.93 8.41
C ASP A 127 -6.98 -9.40 8.30
N MET A 128 -6.82 -8.71 9.43
CA MET A 128 -7.02 -7.26 9.52
C MET A 128 -5.96 -6.46 8.75
N VAL A 129 -4.70 -6.86 8.82
CA VAL A 129 -3.60 -6.14 8.17
C VAL A 129 -3.68 -6.32 6.66
N GLY A 130 -3.93 -7.56 6.22
CA GLY A 130 -4.22 -7.88 4.83
C GLY A 130 -5.36 -7.04 4.28
N THR A 131 -6.41 -6.83 5.06
CA THR A 131 -7.56 -6.01 4.66
C THR A 131 -7.19 -4.56 4.36
N VAL A 132 -6.31 -3.92 5.17
CA VAL A 132 -5.88 -2.54 4.91
C VAL A 132 -5.09 -2.46 3.61
N ILE A 133 -4.12 -3.35 3.45
CA ILE A 133 -3.26 -3.37 2.26
C ILE A 133 -4.07 -3.74 1.02
N ASP A 134 -4.99 -4.70 1.14
CA ASP A 134 -5.93 -5.07 0.08
C ASP A 134 -6.80 -3.87 -0.34
N TRP A 135 -7.28 -3.08 0.63
CA TRP A 135 -8.09 -1.90 0.35
C TRP A 135 -7.30 -0.82 -0.41
N VAL A 136 -6.04 -0.56 -0.07
CA VAL A 136 -5.21 0.44 -0.76
C VAL A 136 -4.69 -0.06 -2.10
N SER A 137 -4.61 -1.36 -2.30
CA SER A 137 -4.10 -1.97 -3.52
C SER A 137 -5.14 -1.94 -4.65
N PRO A 138 -4.73 -1.70 -5.90
CA PRO A 138 -5.56 -1.97 -7.07
C PRO A 138 -5.98 -3.44 -7.11
N LYS A 139 -7.13 -3.71 -7.73
CA LYS A 139 -7.68 -5.05 -7.96
C LYS A 139 -7.85 -5.31 -9.45
N THR A 140 -6.73 -5.24 -10.15
CA THR A 140 -6.68 -5.44 -11.60
C THR A 140 -6.57 -6.91 -11.95
N LEU A 141 -5.79 -7.65 -11.17
CA LEU A 141 -5.57 -9.09 -11.38
C LEU A 141 -6.60 -9.91 -10.58
N PRO A 142 -7.02 -11.09 -11.13
CA PRO A 142 -8.05 -11.90 -10.48
C PRO A 142 -7.72 -12.37 -9.06
N GLY A 143 -6.43 -12.43 -8.70
CA GLY A 143 -5.99 -12.89 -7.38
C GLY A 143 -6.14 -11.88 -6.26
N SER A 144 -6.54 -10.63 -6.53
CA SER A 144 -6.61 -9.53 -5.54
C SER A 144 -5.36 -9.49 -4.68
N TYR A 145 -4.20 -9.41 -5.32
CA TYR A 145 -2.90 -9.61 -4.68
C TYR A 145 -2.47 -8.40 -3.85
N TYR A 146 -2.04 -8.65 -2.61
CA TYR A 146 -1.61 -7.59 -1.70
C TYR A 146 -0.37 -7.93 -0.84
N HIS A 147 0.03 -9.21 -0.76
CA HIS A 147 1.11 -9.65 0.11
C HIS A 147 2.18 -10.40 -0.69
N GLY A 148 3.44 -10.35 -0.23
CA GLY A 148 4.55 -10.98 -0.91
C GLY A 148 5.66 -11.44 0.03
N ALA A 149 6.36 -12.51 -0.37
CA ALA A 149 7.54 -13.04 0.31
C ALA A 149 8.53 -13.63 -0.69
N VAL A 150 9.78 -13.81 -0.26
CA VAL A 150 10.86 -14.45 -1.03
C VAL A 150 11.26 -15.76 -0.37
N LEU A 151 11.33 -16.84 -1.13
CA LEU A 151 11.77 -18.15 -0.63
C LEU A 151 13.30 -18.16 -0.42
N ASP A 152 13.72 -18.48 0.78
CA ASP A 152 15.06 -18.97 1.12
C ASP A 152 15.01 -20.50 1.12
N LEU A 153 15.48 -21.09 0.01
CA LEU A 153 15.40 -22.53 -0.17
C LEU A 153 16.30 -23.31 0.80
N ASP A 154 17.39 -22.70 1.26
CA ASP A 154 18.31 -23.33 2.22
C ASP A 154 17.65 -23.49 3.61
N LYS A 155 16.61 -22.70 3.90
CA LYS A 155 15.79 -22.80 5.12
C LYS A 155 14.57 -23.70 4.97
N TYR A 156 14.18 -24.05 3.74
CA TYR A 156 12.98 -24.87 3.50
C TYR A 156 13.24 -26.34 3.84
N ASP A 157 12.39 -26.93 4.69
CA ASP A 157 12.40 -28.37 4.98
C ASP A 157 11.09 -29.02 4.50
N PRO A 158 11.13 -29.87 3.47
CA PRO A 158 9.94 -30.54 2.95
C PRO A 158 9.32 -31.54 3.95
N ASN A 159 10.04 -31.94 4.99
CA ASN A 159 9.53 -32.82 6.05
C ASN A 159 8.95 -32.03 7.23
N ASN A 160 9.16 -30.72 7.27
CA ASN A 160 8.66 -29.84 8.32
C ASN A 160 8.31 -28.45 7.75
N GLU A 161 7.14 -28.35 7.12
CA GLU A 161 6.67 -27.12 6.48
C GLU A 161 6.37 -25.97 7.46
N SER A 162 6.45 -26.20 8.77
CA SER A 162 6.33 -25.18 9.82
C SER A 162 7.65 -24.45 10.10
N VAL A 163 8.72 -24.73 9.37
CA VAL A 163 9.97 -23.98 9.44
C VAL A 163 9.82 -22.64 8.69
N TYR A 164 10.36 -21.59 9.27
CA TYR A 164 10.38 -20.26 8.69
C TYR A 164 11.36 -20.20 7.52
N CYS A 165 10.87 -20.02 6.31
CA CYS A 165 11.66 -20.03 5.09
C CYS A 165 11.28 -18.96 4.05
N LEU A 166 10.26 -18.15 4.29
CA LEU A 166 9.77 -17.13 3.39
C LEU A 166 9.96 -15.74 4.00
N GLU A 167 10.91 -14.99 3.48
CA GLU A 167 11.27 -13.66 3.94
C GLU A 167 10.23 -12.63 3.51
N THR A 168 9.70 -11.88 4.47
CA THR A 168 8.66 -10.87 4.24
C THR A 168 8.68 -9.81 5.34
N ALA A 169 7.80 -8.82 5.27
CA ALA A 169 7.49 -7.96 6.40
C ALA A 169 6.14 -8.38 7.00
N ILE A 170 6.12 -8.49 8.30
CA ILE A 170 4.94 -8.83 9.11
C ILE A 170 4.75 -7.81 10.23
N THR A 171 3.62 -7.87 10.93
CA THR A 171 3.25 -6.89 11.98
C THR A 171 4.26 -6.67 13.10
N LYS A 172 5.29 -7.52 13.19
CA LYS A 172 6.39 -7.37 14.15
C LYS A 172 7.68 -6.82 13.53
N GLY A 173 7.61 -6.30 12.30
CA GLY A 173 8.72 -5.85 11.49
C GLY A 173 8.98 -6.80 10.32
N ALA A 174 10.17 -6.76 9.73
CA ALA A 174 10.59 -7.78 8.77
C ALA A 174 10.75 -9.13 9.50
N GLY A 175 10.41 -10.22 8.83
CA GLY A 175 10.38 -11.55 9.42
C GLY A 175 10.15 -12.64 8.40
N TYR A 176 9.81 -13.80 8.89
CA TYR A 176 9.61 -15.00 8.07
C TYR A 176 8.19 -15.55 8.26
N GLU A 177 7.67 -16.12 7.18
CA GLU A 177 6.49 -17.00 7.18
C GLU A 177 6.92 -18.44 6.85
N THR A 178 6.04 -19.38 7.14
CA THR A 178 6.29 -20.81 6.90
C THR A 178 5.68 -21.24 5.56
N ALA A 179 6.12 -22.38 5.02
CA ALA A 179 5.49 -22.97 3.85
C ALA A 179 4.02 -23.35 4.13
N ASP A 180 3.72 -23.82 5.34
CA ASP A 180 2.36 -24.15 5.77
C ASP A 180 1.46 -22.93 5.77
N ASP A 181 1.92 -21.75 6.26
CA ASP A 181 1.15 -20.50 6.17
C ASP A 181 0.80 -20.16 4.73
N TRP A 182 1.72 -20.35 3.79
CA TRP A 182 1.50 -20.04 2.38
C TRP A 182 0.57 -21.00 1.68
N ARG A 183 0.62 -22.31 2.01
CA ARG A 183 -0.35 -23.29 1.50
C ARG A 183 -1.79 -23.00 1.94
N ASN A 184 -1.95 -22.26 3.02
CA ASN A 184 -3.25 -21.92 3.59
C ASN A 184 -3.77 -20.52 3.21
N LYS A 185 -3.03 -19.75 2.38
CA LYS A 185 -3.53 -18.46 1.85
C LYS A 185 -4.79 -18.66 0.99
N VAL A 186 -5.63 -17.63 0.86
CA VAL A 186 -6.85 -17.70 0.04
C VAL A 186 -6.47 -17.79 -1.44
N ASN A 187 -5.80 -16.81 -1.98
CA ASN A 187 -5.26 -16.81 -3.34
C ASN A 187 -3.73 -16.75 -3.27
N ALA A 188 -3.08 -17.46 -4.18
CA ALA A 188 -1.62 -17.37 -4.27
C ALA A 188 -1.09 -17.60 -5.69
N CYS A 189 0.02 -16.98 -6.01
CA CYS A 189 0.85 -17.37 -7.15
C CYS A 189 2.33 -17.45 -6.75
N VAL A 190 3.09 -18.25 -7.51
CA VAL A 190 4.54 -18.39 -7.35
C VAL A 190 5.22 -17.96 -8.62
N LEU A 191 6.22 -17.11 -8.47
CA LEU A 191 6.98 -16.45 -9.51
C LEU A 191 8.45 -16.88 -9.42
N ASN A 192 8.94 -17.60 -10.39
CA ASN A 192 10.36 -17.94 -10.48
C ASN A 192 11.13 -16.84 -11.20
N PRO A 193 12.35 -16.48 -10.75
CA PRO A 193 13.24 -15.59 -11.51
C PRO A 193 13.40 -16.05 -12.97
N ALA A 194 13.13 -15.13 -13.92
CA ALA A 194 13.22 -15.41 -15.35
C ALA A 194 14.65 -15.45 -15.86
N TYR A 195 15.56 -14.78 -15.15
CA TYR A 195 16.98 -14.71 -15.48
C TYR A 195 17.80 -15.44 -14.43
N SER A 196 18.96 -15.94 -14.85
CA SER A 196 19.90 -16.60 -13.93
C SER A 196 20.48 -15.58 -12.95
N MET A 197 19.98 -15.61 -11.75
CA MET A 197 20.68 -15.01 -10.60
C MET A 197 21.80 -15.97 -10.20
N THR A 198 23.04 -15.47 -10.06
CA THR A 198 24.05 -16.34 -9.46
C THR A 198 23.67 -16.60 -8.02
N LYS A 199 23.84 -17.85 -7.55
CA LYS A 199 23.52 -18.21 -6.16
C LYS A 199 24.18 -17.25 -5.18
N SER A 200 25.47 -16.90 -5.38
CA SER A 200 26.16 -15.94 -4.51
C SER A 200 25.50 -14.55 -4.42
N LYS A 201 24.87 -14.05 -5.48
CA LYS A 201 24.15 -12.78 -5.43
C LYS A 201 22.85 -12.94 -4.66
N LEU A 202 22.15 -14.03 -4.87
CA LEU A 202 20.92 -14.33 -4.16
C LEU A 202 21.18 -14.52 -2.66
N ASP A 203 22.18 -15.37 -2.30
CA ASP A 203 22.57 -15.59 -0.90
C ASP A 203 22.97 -14.29 -0.20
N SER A 204 23.64 -13.38 -0.92
CA SER A 204 24.00 -12.09 -0.35
C SER A 204 22.78 -11.18 -0.17
N ALA A 205 21.75 -11.28 -1.05
CA ALA A 205 20.48 -10.56 -0.90
C ALA A 205 19.72 -11.06 0.31
N GLN A 206 19.62 -12.35 0.42
CA GLN A 206 18.95 -13.02 1.52
C GLN A 206 19.67 -12.75 2.85
N ALA A 207 21.00 -12.87 2.91
CA ALA A 207 21.77 -12.51 4.10
C ALA A 207 21.60 -11.04 4.51
N TYR A 208 21.42 -10.14 3.54
CA TYR A 208 21.10 -8.74 3.84
C TYR A 208 19.69 -8.62 4.44
N MET A 209 18.73 -9.34 3.89
CA MET A 209 17.38 -9.37 4.43
C MET A 209 17.30 -10.09 5.76
N ASP A 210 18.08 -11.13 6.01
CA ASP A 210 18.21 -11.76 7.33
C ASP A 210 18.54 -10.73 8.41
N TYR A 211 19.47 -9.82 8.13
CA TYR A 211 19.79 -8.73 9.04
C TYR A 211 18.60 -7.83 9.34
N TYR A 212 17.75 -7.55 8.35
CA TYR A 212 16.54 -6.73 8.52
C TYR A 212 15.33 -7.55 8.97
N CYS A 213 15.27 -8.83 8.58
CA CYS A 213 14.21 -9.76 8.96
C CYS A 213 14.44 -10.40 10.33
N ASP A 214 15.55 -10.12 11.00
CA ASP A 214 15.72 -10.51 12.38
C ASP A 214 14.60 -9.93 13.23
N MET A 215 13.69 -10.79 13.68
CA MET A 215 12.51 -10.43 14.47
C MET A 215 12.87 -9.75 15.81
N ASN A 216 14.14 -9.80 16.21
CA ASN A 216 14.69 -9.08 17.34
C ASN A 216 15.24 -7.70 16.98
N ASN A 217 15.33 -7.37 15.69
CA ASN A 217 15.80 -6.06 15.24
C ASN A 217 14.72 -4.99 15.44
N LYS A 218 14.81 -4.29 16.56
CA LYS A 218 13.86 -3.24 16.96
C LYS A 218 13.95 -1.96 16.14
N ASN A 219 14.79 -1.91 15.11
CA ASN A 219 15.04 -0.74 14.29
C ASN A 219 14.13 -0.64 13.06
N MET A 220 13.18 -1.55 12.90
CA MET A 220 12.26 -1.56 11.77
C MET A 220 10.81 -1.51 12.26
N GLU A 221 10.01 -0.65 11.65
CA GLU A 221 8.56 -0.64 11.81
C GLU A 221 7.89 -1.33 10.62
N TYR A 222 6.84 -2.09 10.92
CA TYR A 222 5.94 -2.58 9.89
C TYR A 222 4.82 -1.57 9.65
N GLY A 223 4.62 -1.18 8.40
CA GLY A 223 3.51 -0.33 8.03
C GLY A 223 3.50 -0.01 6.55
N PHE A 224 2.30 0.18 6.03
CA PHE A 224 2.09 0.73 4.69
C PHE A 224 2.02 2.27 4.73
N PHE A 225 1.71 2.83 5.89
CA PHE A 225 1.69 4.27 6.15
C PHE A 225 2.69 4.62 7.25
N LYS A 226 3.27 5.81 7.15
CA LYS A 226 4.16 6.35 8.18
C LYS A 226 3.31 6.89 9.34
N ASN A 227 3.50 6.34 10.53
CA ASN A 227 2.90 6.77 11.80
C ASN A 227 1.37 6.58 11.90
N THR A 228 0.59 7.07 10.95
CA THR A 228 -0.87 6.99 10.92
C THR A 228 -1.35 6.64 9.52
N VAL A 229 -2.54 6.08 9.40
CA VAL A 229 -3.16 5.85 8.09
C VAL A 229 -3.42 7.20 7.44
N ASN A 230 -2.61 7.55 6.45
CA ASN A 230 -2.72 8.80 5.71
C ASN A 230 -2.32 8.56 4.26
N ILE A 231 -3.26 8.81 3.34
CA ILE A 231 -3.05 8.57 1.90
C ILE A 231 -1.87 9.36 1.30
N PHE A 232 -1.49 10.48 1.91
CA PHE A 232 -0.33 11.27 1.50
C PHE A 232 0.97 10.84 2.20
N ASN A 233 0.89 9.91 3.14
CA ASN A 233 2.02 9.48 3.97
C ASN A 233 2.36 8.00 3.79
N VAL A 234 2.15 7.48 2.59
CA VAL A 234 2.46 6.10 2.24
C VAL A 234 3.96 5.86 2.32
N VAL A 235 4.35 4.70 2.83
CA VAL A 235 5.74 4.26 2.88
C VAL A 235 6.24 4.05 1.46
N THR A 236 7.29 4.76 1.09
CA THR A 236 7.87 4.72 -0.25
C THR A 236 9.10 3.83 -0.33
N LYS A 237 9.57 3.53 -1.54
CA LYS A 237 10.85 2.85 -1.81
C LYS A 237 12.03 3.51 -1.10
N ALA A 238 12.03 4.84 -0.97
CA ALA A 238 13.12 5.61 -0.34
C ALA A 238 13.13 5.54 1.18
N ASP A 239 12.05 5.10 1.82
CA ASP A 239 11.99 4.95 3.27
C ASP A 239 12.84 3.76 3.71
N THR A 240 13.71 3.95 4.68
CA THR A 240 14.62 2.91 5.20
C THR A 240 14.23 2.38 6.57
N TYR A 241 13.22 2.98 7.19
CA TYR A 241 12.80 2.63 8.54
C TYR A 241 11.50 1.81 8.56
N THR A 242 10.51 2.22 7.77
CA THR A 242 9.20 1.54 7.73
C THR A 242 9.11 0.64 6.52
N TRP A 243 8.66 -0.60 6.72
CA TRP A 243 8.64 -1.66 5.73
C TRP A 243 7.27 -2.33 5.64
N TYR A 244 6.93 -2.79 4.44
CA TYR A 244 5.79 -3.66 4.16
C TYR A 244 6.24 -4.82 3.25
N CYS A 245 5.46 -5.88 3.19
CA CYS A 245 5.81 -7.15 2.59
C CYS A 245 6.38 -7.04 1.16
N THR A 246 5.67 -6.41 0.25
CA THR A 246 6.11 -6.28 -1.14
C THR A 246 7.32 -5.35 -1.33
N LYS A 247 7.51 -4.39 -0.43
CA LYS A 247 8.72 -3.57 -0.40
C LYS A 247 9.95 -4.39 -0.01
N VAL A 248 9.80 -5.35 0.92
CA VAL A 248 10.88 -6.30 1.25
C VAL A 248 11.26 -7.10 0.01
N VAL A 249 10.28 -7.67 -0.68
CA VAL A 249 10.52 -8.41 -1.93
C VAL A 249 11.25 -7.55 -2.96
N TRP A 250 10.75 -6.34 -3.20
CA TRP A 250 11.40 -5.40 -4.13
C TRP A 250 12.83 -5.07 -3.73
N TRP A 251 13.09 -4.84 -2.45
CA TRP A 251 14.41 -4.48 -1.94
C TRP A 251 15.45 -5.57 -2.20
N VAL A 252 15.09 -6.84 -1.95
CA VAL A 252 15.95 -7.99 -2.21
C VAL A 252 16.45 -7.98 -3.66
N TYR A 253 15.56 -7.76 -4.60
CA TYR A 253 15.91 -7.78 -6.02
C TYR A 253 16.58 -6.49 -6.48
N ASN A 254 16.12 -5.34 -6.02
CA ASN A 254 16.69 -4.03 -6.39
C ASN A 254 18.14 -3.88 -5.91
N LYS A 255 18.49 -4.50 -4.79
CA LYS A 255 19.86 -4.52 -4.28
C LYS A 255 20.86 -5.07 -5.31
N TYR A 256 20.42 -5.90 -6.23
CA TYR A 256 21.22 -6.53 -7.30
C TYR A 256 20.96 -5.94 -8.69
N GLY A 257 20.27 -4.82 -8.76
CA GLY A 257 20.02 -4.09 -9.99
C GLY A 257 18.79 -4.57 -10.76
N TRP A 258 17.89 -5.32 -10.13
CA TRP A 258 16.60 -5.71 -10.72
C TRP A 258 15.46 -4.91 -10.08
N ASP A 259 14.99 -3.88 -10.76
CA ASP A 259 13.77 -3.18 -10.35
C ASP A 259 12.56 -4.00 -10.79
N ILE A 260 12.06 -4.81 -9.85
CA ILE A 260 10.92 -5.70 -10.09
C ILE A 260 9.57 -5.00 -10.02
N ASP A 261 9.54 -3.75 -9.63
CA ASP A 261 8.37 -2.90 -9.73
C ASP A 261 8.14 -2.53 -11.20
N SER A 262 7.13 -3.14 -11.78
CA SER A 262 6.90 -3.02 -13.23
C SER A 262 6.36 -1.67 -13.66
N ASN A 263 5.81 -0.87 -12.76
CA ASN A 263 5.06 0.37 -13.05
C ASN A 263 4.06 0.17 -14.22
N SER A 264 3.46 -1.01 -14.27
CA SER A 264 2.70 -1.48 -15.43
C SER A 264 1.50 -0.60 -15.72
N SER A 265 1.35 -0.22 -17.00
CA SER A 265 0.13 0.46 -17.46
C SER A 265 -1.11 -0.43 -17.41
N ARG A 266 -0.94 -1.75 -17.18
CA ARG A 266 -2.06 -2.69 -17.00
C ARG A 266 -2.72 -2.57 -15.63
N ILE A 267 -2.05 -1.96 -14.64
CA ILE A 267 -2.63 -1.75 -13.32
C ILE A 267 -3.67 -0.64 -13.38
N ASP A 268 -4.89 -0.98 -13.07
CA ASP A 268 -6.00 -0.03 -12.98
C ASP A 268 -6.13 0.50 -11.55
N TRP A 269 -5.52 1.65 -11.31
CA TRP A 269 -5.57 2.33 -10.02
C TRP A 269 -6.97 2.77 -9.61
N THR A 270 -7.91 2.87 -10.55
CA THR A 270 -9.30 3.26 -10.24
C THR A 270 -10.04 2.23 -9.40
N THR A 271 -9.52 1.01 -9.35
CA THR A 271 -10.07 -0.10 -8.55
C THR A 271 -9.62 -0.07 -7.09
N SER A 272 -8.66 0.79 -6.71
CA SER A 272 -8.18 0.90 -5.35
C SER A 272 -9.09 1.81 -4.49
N GLY A 273 -9.23 1.44 -3.21
CA GLY A 273 -9.94 2.32 -2.26
C GLY A 273 -9.22 3.64 -2.04
N LEU A 274 -7.89 3.61 -2.12
CA LEU A 274 -7.05 4.80 -2.06
C LEU A 274 -7.40 5.81 -3.16
N TYR A 275 -7.59 5.34 -4.40
CA TYR A 275 -8.00 6.18 -5.51
C TYR A 275 -9.34 6.87 -5.26
N THR A 276 -10.31 6.16 -4.69
CA THR A 276 -11.64 6.71 -4.41
C THR A 276 -11.55 7.89 -3.44
N ILE A 277 -10.81 7.76 -2.35
CA ILE A 277 -10.62 8.85 -1.38
C ILE A 277 -9.89 10.04 -2.02
N VAL A 278 -8.81 9.78 -2.76
CA VAL A 278 -8.05 10.83 -3.46
C VAL A 278 -8.92 11.57 -4.46
N LYS A 279 -9.70 10.83 -5.24
CA LYS A 279 -10.62 11.41 -6.23
C LYS A 279 -11.67 12.31 -5.58
N ASP A 280 -12.29 11.85 -4.50
CA ASP A 280 -13.34 12.59 -3.83
C ASP A 280 -12.77 13.84 -3.13
N TYR A 281 -11.62 13.70 -2.45
CA TYR A 281 -10.93 14.86 -1.86
C TYR A 281 -10.60 15.93 -2.89
N TYR A 282 -9.97 15.58 -4.03
CA TYR A 282 -9.63 16.56 -5.05
C TYR A 282 -10.86 17.08 -5.80
N ALA A 283 -11.95 16.31 -5.89
CA ALA A 283 -13.19 16.78 -6.46
C ALA A 283 -13.81 17.91 -5.62
N VAL A 284 -13.72 17.80 -4.31
CA VAL A 284 -14.19 18.84 -3.38
C VAL A 284 -13.21 20.02 -3.36
N ARG A 285 -11.93 19.75 -3.20
CA ARG A 285 -10.89 20.78 -3.08
C ARG A 285 -10.84 21.68 -4.31
N TYR A 286 -10.95 21.11 -5.50
CA TYR A 286 -10.87 21.82 -6.79
C TYR A 286 -12.22 21.86 -7.51
N PHE A 287 -13.32 22.08 -6.75
CA PHE A 287 -14.68 22.15 -7.35
C PHE A 287 -14.79 23.18 -8.48
N TYR A 288 -14.01 24.24 -8.41
CA TYR A 288 -13.98 25.37 -9.34
C TYR A 288 -13.18 25.08 -10.62
N SER A 289 -12.37 24.02 -10.69
CA SER A 289 -11.53 23.71 -11.85
C SER A 289 -11.37 22.20 -12.09
N SER A 290 -12.09 21.71 -13.09
CA SER A 290 -11.94 20.32 -13.53
C SER A 290 -10.52 19.99 -14.01
N LYS A 291 -9.81 20.96 -14.58
CA LYS A 291 -8.43 20.80 -15.03
C LYS A 291 -7.51 20.56 -13.85
N LYS A 292 -7.57 21.41 -12.81
CA LYS A 292 -6.76 21.25 -11.59
C LYS A 292 -7.06 19.94 -10.90
N LYS A 293 -8.34 19.60 -10.74
CA LYS A 293 -8.77 18.32 -10.17
C LYS A 293 -8.15 17.13 -10.89
N ASN A 294 -8.30 17.06 -12.20
CA ASN A 294 -7.81 15.94 -12.98
C ASN A 294 -6.28 15.85 -12.95
N GLN A 295 -5.59 16.99 -13.00
CA GLN A 295 -4.14 17.03 -12.87
C GLN A 295 -3.68 16.53 -11.50
N ALA A 296 -4.27 16.99 -10.40
CA ALA A 296 -3.89 16.57 -9.06
C ALA A 296 -4.10 15.05 -8.84
N ILE A 297 -5.18 14.49 -9.37
CA ILE A 297 -5.42 13.03 -9.34
C ILE A 297 -4.34 12.30 -10.15
N ALA A 298 -4.04 12.77 -11.35
CA ALA A 298 -3.04 12.16 -12.22
C ALA A 298 -1.64 12.20 -11.59
N ASP A 299 -1.25 13.33 -11.00
CA ASP A 299 0.03 13.51 -10.33
C ASP A 299 0.16 12.61 -9.11
N TYR A 300 -0.92 12.48 -8.32
CA TYR A 300 -0.96 11.58 -7.20
C TYR A 300 -0.71 10.12 -7.65
N ILE A 301 -1.43 9.65 -8.66
CA ILE A 301 -1.28 8.30 -9.19
C ILE A 301 0.10 8.07 -9.79
N ALA A 302 0.65 9.05 -10.53
CA ALA A 302 1.99 8.96 -11.07
C ALA A 302 3.04 8.83 -9.96
N THR A 303 2.90 9.62 -8.90
CA THR A 303 3.77 9.55 -7.71
C THR A 303 3.64 8.21 -6.99
N ALA A 304 2.41 7.71 -6.80
CA ALA A 304 2.17 6.42 -6.17
C ALA A 304 2.83 5.28 -6.96
N LYS A 305 2.64 5.24 -8.27
CA LYS A 305 3.26 4.25 -9.17
C LYS A 305 4.79 4.19 -9.06
N GLN A 306 5.43 5.33 -8.90
CA GLN A 306 6.89 5.39 -8.82
C GLN A 306 7.46 4.98 -7.47
N ASN A 307 6.70 5.18 -6.42
CA ASN A 307 7.22 5.12 -5.05
C ASN A 307 6.68 3.97 -4.21
N ILE A 308 5.56 3.36 -4.60
CA ILE A 308 4.93 2.25 -3.90
C ILE A 308 5.15 0.98 -4.69
N VAL A 309 5.49 -0.10 -4.01
CA VAL A 309 5.63 -1.43 -4.63
C VAL A 309 4.37 -2.23 -4.36
N LEU A 310 3.62 -2.52 -5.40
CA LEU A 310 2.38 -3.31 -5.32
C LEU A 310 2.63 -4.77 -5.67
N ALA A 311 1.89 -5.66 -5.03
CA ALA A 311 1.96 -7.09 -5.32
C ALA A 311 1.62 -7.42 -6.78
N GLU A 312 0.60 -6.77 -7.34
CA GLU A 312 0.22 -6.95 -8.75
C GLU A 312 1.30 -6.47 -9.72
N GLU A 313 2.08 -5.44 -9.37
CA GLU A 313 3.20 -4.97 -10.19
C GLU A 313 4.32 -6.00 -10.24
N ILE A 314 4.60 -6.65 -9.12
CA ILE A 314 5.57 -7.76 -9.07
C ILE A 314 5.10 -8.94 -9.93
N VAL A 315 3.81 -9.29 -9.87
CA VAL A 315 3.23 -10.35 -10.73
C VAL A 315 3.37 -10.03 -12.23
N LEU A 316 3.31 -8.75 -12.60
CA LEU A 316 3.45 -8.28 -13.98
C LEU A 316 4.90 -8.00 -14.37
N SER A 317 5.85 -8.16 -13.46
CA SER A 317 7.24 -7.85 -13.70
C SER A 317 7.87 -8.82 -14.73
N PRO A 318 8.62 -8.31 -15.73
CA PRO A 318 9.29 -9.15 -16.73
C PRO A 318 10.45 -9.97 -16.14
N TYR A 319 10.84 -9.71 -14.90
CA TYR A 319 11.90 -10.45 -14.21
C TYR A 319 11.46 -11.83 -13.72
N PHE A 320 10.17 -12.16 -13.85
CA PHE A 320 9.62 -13.40 -13.33
C PHE A 320 8.83 -14.20 -14.36
N ASN A 321 8.84 -15.52 -14.19
CA ASN A 321 7.94 -16.45 -14.83
C ASN A 321 6.94 -16.98 -13.78
N LYS A 322 5.65 -16.77 -13.99
CA LYS A 322 4.61 -17.34 -13.12
C LYS A 322 4.54 -18.84 -13.36
N VAL A 323 4.87 -19.64 -12.34
CA VAL A 323 4.93 -21.11 -12.41
C VAL A 323 3.76 -21.79 -11.68
N TYR A 324 3.06 -21.02 -10.84
CA TYR A 324 1.89 -21.52 -10.12
C TYR A 324 0.90 -20.38 -9.89
N GLU A 325 -0.37 -20.71 -9.94
CA GLU A 325 -1.44 -19.80 -9.54
C GLU A 325 -2.64 -20.60 -9.07
N ASN A 326 -3.22 -20.19 -7.95
CA ASN A 326 -4.47 -20.75 -7.44
C ASN A 326 -5.34 -19.59 -6.92
N ILE A 327 -6.47 -19.39 -7.54
CA ILE A 327 -7.46 -18.36 -7.20
C ILE A 327 -8.73 -19.08 -6.78
N ARG A 328 -9.24 -18.77 -5.59
CA ARG A 328 -10.34 -19.48 -4.93
C ARG A 328 -11.56 -18.61 -4.63
N GLU A 329 -11.47 -17.30 -4.95
CA GLU A 329 -12.59 -16.36 -4.85
C GLU A 329 -13.31 -16.17 -6.18
#